data_9d7db01e261cd7be1ed3448af9301030
#
_entry.id   9d7db01e261cd7be1ed3448af9301030
#
_cell.length_a   1.000
_cell.length_b   1.000
_cell.length_c   1.000
_cell.angle_alpha   90.00
_cell.angle_beta   90.00
_cell.angle_gamma   90.00
#
_symmetry.space_group_name_H-M   'P 1'
#
loop_
_entity.id
_entity.type
_entity.pdbx_description
1 polymer ?
#
loop_
_entity_poly.entity_id
_entity_poly.type
_entity_poly.pdbx_seq_one_letter_code
_entity_poly.pdbx_strand_id
1 'polypeptide(L)'
;MQNLNNHYKPDNMSDRIALSFTKFLRFVADIFFKKKYGHRAVVLETIAAVPGMVAGMLIHLKSLRKMEDDKGWIKILLEEAENERMHLMTFIQVAKPTPIERFIIISAQFIFIIMYAIIYLFSQRTAHRIVGYFEEEAVFSYTEYLDELETGRIKDQPAPKIAIDYWNLPLHSTLKD
;
A
#
# COMPACT_ATOMS: atom_id res chain seq x y z
N MET A 1 -9.06 -23.67 -2.18
CA MET A 1 -8.90 -22.21 -2.28
C MET A 1 -9.10 -21.62 -0.89
N GLN A 2 -8.07 -21.02 -0.30
CA GLN A 2 -8.25 -20.24 0.92
C GLN A 2 -9.20 -19.08 0.63
N ASN A 3 -10.11 -18.80 1.56
CA ASN A 3 -11.10 -17.74 1.39
C ASN A 3 -10.38 -16.39 1.66
N LEU A 4 -9.75 -15.81 0.64
CA LEU A 4 -8.97 -14.59 0.69
C LEU A 4 -9.79 -13.35 1.11
N ASN A 5 -11.11 -13.48 1.19
CA ASN A 5 -12.02 -12.43 1.65
C ASN A 5 -12.15 -12.32 3.19
N ASN A 6 -11.39 -13.10 3.94
CA ASN A 6 -11.47 -13.06 5.39
C ASN A 6 -10.50 -12.03 5.98
N HIS A 7 -11.03 -10.86 6.31
CA HIS A 7 -10.33 -9.92 7.18
C HIS A 7 -10.17 -10.48 8.60
N TYR A 8 -9.09 -10.07 9.26
CA TYR A 8 -8.97 -10.27 10.70
C TYR A 8 -10.25 -9.78 11.40
N LYS A 9 -10.84 -10.64 12.22
CA LYS A 9 -12.09 -10.32 12.91
C LYS A 9 -11.83 -9.21 13.96
N PRO A 10 -12.54 -8.08 13.88
CA PRO A 10 -12.34 -6.99 14.82
C PRO A 10 -12.71 -7.38 16.26
N ASP A 11 -11.75 -7.34 17.17
CA ASP A 11 -11.94 -7.72 18.59
C ASP A 11 -12.36 -6.54 19.47
N ASN A 12 -12.10 -5.32 19.04
CA ASN A 12 -12.32 -4.10 19.83
C ASN A 12 -12.69 -2.91 18.95
N MET A 13 -12.96 -1.76 19.58
CA MET A 13 -13.35 -0.52 18.89
C MET A 13 -12.28 -0.02 17.92
N SER A 14 -10.99 -0.09 18.31
CA SER A 14 -9.86 0.29 17.44
C SER A 14 -9.87 -0.50 16.13
N ASP A 15 -10.06 -1.81 16.22
CA ASP A 15 -10.08 -2.70 15.05
C ASP A 15 -11.31 -2.39 14.16
N ARG A 16 -12.48 -2.12 14.77
CA ARG A 16 -13.70 -1.74 14.02
C ARG A 16 -13.53 -0.43 13.27
N ILE A 17 -12.92 0.57 13.91
CA ILE A 17 -12.62 1.86 13.28
C ILE A 17 -11.65 1.64 12.11
N ALA A 18 -10.58 0.91 12.33
CA ALA A 18 -9.57 0.61 11.31
C ALA A 18 -10.18 -0.11 10.11
N LEU A 19 -10.96 -1.17 10.33
CA LEU A 19 -11.62 -1.92 9.25
C LEU A 19 -12.63 -1.07 8.48
N SER A 20 -13.45 -0.28 9.19
CA SER A 20 -14.43 0.60 8.55
C SER A 20 -13.76 1.66 7.69
N PHE A 21 -12.65 2.21 8.17
CA PHE A 21 -11.83 3.17 7.46
C PHE A 21 -11.21 2.55 6.19
N THR A 22 -10.60 1.38 6.30
CA THR A 22 -10.03 0.64 5.15
C THR A 22 -11.09 0.34 4.09
N LYS A 23 -12.25 -0.16 4.50
CA LYS A 23 -13.38 -0.41 3.58
C LYS A 23 -13.89 0.85 2.89
N PHE A 24 -13.93 1.97 3.60
CA PHE A 24 -14.29 3.25 3.01
C PHE A 24 -13.27 3.68 1.94
N LEU A 25 -11.98 3.60 2.21
CA LEU A 25 -10.94 3.94 1.22
C LEU A 25 -10.98 2.99 0.02
N ARG A 26 -11.17 1.70 0.23
CA ARG A 26 -11.39 0.74 -0.86
C ARG A 26 -12.58 1.13 -1.73
N PHE A 27 -13.72 1.43 -1.12
CA PHE A 27 -14.93 1.85 -1.84
C PHE A 27 -14.66 3.09 -2.70
N VAL A 28 -13.95 4.09 -2.16
CA VAL A 28 -13.54 5.28 -2.93
C VAL A 28 -12.63 4.91 -4.10
N ALA A 29 -11.61 4.07 -3.87
CA ALA A 29 -10.72 3.61 -4.92
C ALA A 29 -11.47 2.83 -6.02
N ASP A 30 -12.44 2.00 -5.65
CA ASP A 30 -13.25 1.23 -6.59
C ASP A 30 -14.16 2.11 -7.46
N ILE A 31 -14.67 3.23 -6.95
CA ILE A 31 -15.45 4.18 -7.76
C ILE A 31 -14.63 4.69 -8.96
N PHE A 32 -13.36 5.03 -8.72
CA PHE A 32 -12.51 5.66 -9.73
C PHE A 32 -11.75 4.65 -10.61
N PHE A 33 -11.38 3.47 -10.06
CA PHE A 33 -10.39 2.59 -10.68
C PHE A 33 -10.79 1.11 -10.80
N LYS A 34 -12.03 0.72 -10.47
CA LYS A 34 -12.46 -0.69 -10.35
C LYS A 34 -12.00 -1.62 -11.50
N LYS A 35 -12.02 -1.15 -12.74
CA LYS A 35 -11.63 -1.93 -13.93
C LYS A 35 -10.24 -1.60 -14.47
N LYS A 36 -9.52 -0.70 -13.81
CA LYS A 36 -8.18 -0.26 -14.21
C LYS A 36 -7.16 -0.76 -13.20
N TYR A 37 -6.91 -2.06 -13.17
CA TYR A 37 -6.08 -2.71 -12.15
C TYR A 37 -4.72 -2.05 -11.94
N GLY A 38 -3.97 -1.76 -13.01
CA GLY A 38 -2.68 -1.08 -12.90
C GLY A 38 -2.78 0.34 -12.31
N HIS A 39 -3.78 1.14 -12.70
CA HIS A 39 -4.01 2.48 -12.14
C HIS A 39 -4.46 2.41 -10.67
N ARG A 40 -5.29 1.40 -10.34
CA ARG A 40 -5.68 1.11 -8.96
C ARG A 40 -4.47 0.76 -8.10
N ALA A 41 -3.56 -0.08 -8.61
CA ALA A 41 -2.32 -0.41 -7.94
C ALA A 41 -1.48 0.85 -7.67
N VAL A 42 -1.32 1.79 -8.62
CA VAL A 42 -0.61 3.05 -8.38
C VAL A 42 -1.20 3.83 -7.19
N VAL A 43 -2.53 3.87 -7.05
CA VAL A 43 -3.17 4.56 -5.90
C VAL A 43 -2.91 3.82 -4.59
N LEU A 44 -3.07 2.49 -4.59
CA LEU A 44 -2.87 1.66 -3.40
C LEU A 44 -1.44 1.77 -2.89
N GLU A 45 -0.44 1.61 -3.75
CA GLU A 45 0.97 1.70 -3.39
C GLU A 45 1.39 3.12 -2.95
N THR A 46 0.79 4.16 -3.53
CA THR A 46 1.01 5.54 -3.09
C THR A 46 0.59 5.75 -1.63
N ILE A 47 -0.48 5.07 -1.20
CA ILE A 47 -0.99 5.12 0.17
C ILE A 47 -0.22 4.15 1.07
N ALA A 48 0.11 2.95 0.58
CA ALA A 48 0.78 1.91 1.35
C ALA A 48 2.17 2.33 1.86
N ALA A 49 2.93 3.11 1.09
CA ALA A 49 4.23 3.63 1.52
C ALA A 49 4.16 4.67 2.67
N VAL A 50 3.00 5.32 2.88
CA VAL A 50 2.87 6.41 3.87
C VAL A 50 3.03 5.95 5.33
N PRO A 51 2.43 4.83 5.78
CA PRO A 51 2.53 4.39 7.16
C PRO A 51 3.97 4.21 7.65
N GLY A 52 4.80 3.54 6.86
CA GLY A 52 6.21 3.31 7.20
C GLY A 52 7.00 4.62 7.33
N MET A 53 6.82 5.56 6.39
CA MET A 53 7.47 6.87 6.42
C MET A 53 7.02 7.72 7.61
N VAL A 54 5.71 7.82 7.84
CA VAL A 54 5.15 8.64 8.93
C VAL A 54 5.51 8.06 10.29
N ALA A 55 5.33 6.76 10.49
CA ALA A 55 5.65 6.11 11.75
C ALA A 55 7.16 6.16 12.04
N GLY A 56 8.01 5.89 11.04
CA GLY A 56 9.47 6.00 11.16
C GLY A 56 9.90 7.41 11.59
N MET A 57 9.37 8.45 10.94
CA MET A 57 9.63 9.85 11.32
C MET A 57 9.19 10.17 12.75
N LEU A 58 7.97 9.77 13.14
CA LEU A 58 7.44 10.06 14.47
C LEU A 58 8.20 9.31 15.58
N ILE A 59 8.62 8.07 15.32
CA ILE A 59 9.48 7.31 16.23
C ILE A 59 10.84 7.97 16.35
N HIS A 60 11.46 8.39 15.25
CA HIS A 60 12.75 9.11 15.27
C HIS A 60 12.67 10.36 16.14
N LEU A 61 11.67 11.22 15.92
CA LEU A 61 11.47 12.42 16.72
C LEU A 61 11.22 12.12 18.21
N LYS A 62 10.52 11.02 18.52
CA LYS A 62 10.32 10.56 19.90
C LYS A 62 11.62 10.09 20.52
N SER A 63 12.41 9.28 19.83
CA SER A 63 13.70 8.78 20.28
C SER A 63 14.69 9.93 20.57
N LEU A 64 14.77 10.93 19.70
CA LEU A 64 15.58 12.13 19.94
C LEU A 64 15.15 12.90 21.19
N ARG A 65 13.85 13.16 21.35
CA ARG A 65 13.36 13.90 22.53
C ARG A 65 13.60 13.20 23.86
N LYS A 66 13.59 11.86 23.83
CA LYS A 66 13.76 11.04 25.04
C LYS A 66 15.18 10.53 25.22
N MET A 67 16.05 10.70 24.22
CA MET A 67 17.39 10.09 24.15
C MET A 67 17.33 8.58 24.37
N GLU A 68 16.31 7.92 23.78
CA GLU A 68 16.07 6.48 23.86
C GLU A 68 16.31 5.81 22.52
N ASP A 69 16.77 4.56 22.55
CA ASP A 69 16.91 3.71 21.37
C ASP A 69 15.51 3.33 20.80
N ASP A 70 15.38 3.33 19.47
CA ASP A 70 14.16 2.93 18.75
C ASP A 70 14.00 1.40 18.62
N LYS A 71 14.96 0.62 19.09
CA LYS A 71 14.99 -0.86 19.06
C LYS A 71 14.85 -1.45 17.64
N GLY A 72 15.33 -0.73 16.64
CA GLY A 72 15.30 -1.15 15.25
C GLY A 72 13.98 -0.89 14.51
N TRP A 73 13.00 -0.29 15.15
CA TRP A 73 11.70 0.00 14.52
C TRP A 73 11.79 0.94 13.32
N ILE A 74 12.65 1.97 13.39
CA ILE A 74 12.83 2.92 12.27
C ILE A 74 13.30 2.18 11.03
N LYS A 75 14.30 1.30 11.17
CA LYS A 75 14.83 0.51 10.04
C LYS A 75 13.73 -0.31 9.39
N ILE A 76 12.99 -1.10 10.17
CA ILE A 76 11.91 -1.97 9.66
C ILE A 76 10.86 -1.16 8.90
N LEU A 77 10.41 -0.04 9.47
CA LEU A 77 9.39 0.82 8.87
C LEU A 77 9.85 1.50 7.57
N LEU A 78 11.13 1.88 7.49
CA LEU A 78 11.68 2.46 6.27
C LEU A 78 11.93 1.40 5.18
N GLU A 79 12.34 0.18 5.54
CA GLU A 79 12.44 -0.95 4.60
C GLU A 79 11.07 -1.30 4.02
N GLU A 80 10.02 -1.32 4.83
CA GLU A 80 8.63 -1.48 4.39
C GLU A 80 8.23 -0.37 3.40
N ALA A 81 8.41 0.89 3.81
CA ALA A 81 8.08 2.03 2.96
C ALA A 81 8.86 2.04 1.64
N GLU A 82 10.12 1.58 1.63
CA GLU A 82 10.91 1.44 0.41
C GLU A 82 10.36 0.32 -0.48
N ASN A 83 9.95 -0.80 0.08
CA ASN A 83 9.32 -1.89 -0.68
C ASN A 83 8.04 -1.41 -1.38
N GLU A 84 7.15 -0.71 -0.65
CA GLU A 84 5.93 -0.13 -1.22
C GLU A 84 6.23 0.92 -2.30
N ARG A 85 7.27 1.74 -2.09
CA ARG A 85 7.73 2.67 -3.11
C ARG A 85 8.20 1.96 -4.39
N MET A 86 8.82 0.79 -4.27
CA MET A 86 9.27 0.02 -5.44
C MET A 86 8.09 -0.60 -6.20
N HIS A 87 7.07 -1.10 -5.49
CA HIS A 87 5.79 -1.48 -6.10
C HIS A 87 5.19 -0.30 -6.86
N LEU A 88 5.09 0.87 -6.23
CA LEU A 88 4.59 2.10 -6.86
C LEU A 88 5.35 2.44 -8.14
N MET A 89 6.69 2.44 -8.11
CA MET A 89 7.51 2.77 -9.28
C MET A 89 7.29 1.76 -10.42
N THR A 90 7.12 0.48 -10.09
CA THR A 90 6.78 -0.58 -11.03
C THR A 90 5.44 -0.30 -11.71
N PHE A 91 4.39 -0.06 -10.92
CA PHE A 91 3.05 0.18 -11.47
C PHE A 91 2.90 1.52 -12.20
N ILE A 92 3.68 2.55 -11.86
CA ILE A 92 3.74 3.78 -12.66
C ILE A 92 4.23 3.50 -14.08
N GLN A 93 5.24 2.63 -14.25
CA GLN A 93 5.74 2.25 -15.57
C GLN A 93 4.73 1.40 -16.35
N VAL A 94 3.98 0.54 -15.68
CA VAL A 94 2.95 -0.33 -16.27
C VAL A 94 1.71 0.48 -16.67
N ALA A 95 1.15 1.26 -15.75
CA ALA A 95 -0.13 1.94 -15.93
C ALA A 95 -0.03 3.26 -16.69
N LYS A 96 1.12 3.95 -16.63
CA LYS A 96 1.34 5.27 -17.26
C LYS A 96 0.22 6.27 -16.95
N PRO A 97 0.00 6.61 -15.67
CA PRO A 97 -1.14 7.44 -15.26
C PRO A 97 -1.16 8.80 -15.97
N THR A 98 -2.35 9.23 -16.33
CA THR A 98 -2.61 10.54 -16.95
C THR A 98 -2.33 11.69 -16.01
N PRO A 99 -2.15 12.94 -16.48
CA PRO A 99 -1.95 14.11 -15.60
C PRO A 99 -3.06 14.30 -14.55
N ILE A 100 -4.31 14.01 -14.93
CA ILE A 100 -5.47 14.11 -14.01
C ILE A 100 -5.38 13.04 -12.92
N GLU A 101 -5.09 11.79 -13.31
CA GLU A 101 -4.90 10.70 -12.36
C GLU A 101 -3.73 10.98 -11.41
N ARG A 102 -2.62 11.54 -11.92
CA ARG A 102 -1.49 11.98 -11.09
C ARG A 102 -1.90 13.03 -10.05
N PHE A 103 -2.68 14.01 -10.46
CA PHE A 103 -3.18 15.05 -9.54
C PHE A 103 -4.05 14.43 -8.44
N ILE A 104 -4.96 13.51 -8.78
CA ILE A 104 -5.80 12.79 -7.81
C ILE A 104 -4.93 11.97 -6.85
N ILE A 105 -3.94 11.23 -7.37
CA ILE A 105 -3.03 10.39 -6.58
C ILE A 105 -2.23 11.23 -5.58
N ILE A 106 -1.62 12.34 -6.04
CA ILE A 106 -0.83 13.25 -5.19
C ILE A 106 -1.72 13.87 -4.10
N SER A 107 -2.94 14.28 -4.46
CA SER A 107 -3.90 14.84 -3.50
C SER A 107 -4.31 13.81 -2.44
N ALA A 108 -4.61 12.59 -2.87
CA ALA A 108 -4.94 11.48 -1.97
C ALA A 108 -3.78 11.15 -1.02
N GLN A 109 -2.56 11.10 -1.53
CA GLN A 109 -1.35 10.88 -0.73
C GLN A 109 -1.18 11.96 0.34
N PHE A 110 -1.31 13.23 -0.04
CA PHE A 110 -1.15 14.35 0.90
C PHE A 110 -2.19 14.32 2.01
N ILE A 111 -3.46 14.10 1.66
CA ILE A 111 -4.54 13.96 2.63
C ILE A 111 -4.28 12.75 3.55
N PHE A 112 -3.85 11.64 3.00
CA PHE A 112 -3.59 10.44 3.77
C PHE A 112 -2.41 10.59 4.73
N ILE A 113 -1.33 11.28 4.34
CA ILE A 113 -0.18 11.58 5.22
C ILE A 113 -0.66 12.31 6.48
N ILE A 114 -1.45 13.40 6.31
CA ILE A 114 -1.96 14.19 7.43
C ILE A 114 -2.85 13.35 8.33
N MET A 115 -3.80 12.64 7.72
CA MET A 115 -4.77 11.83 8.44
C MET A 115 -4.10 10.68 9.20
N TYR A 116 -3.16 9.96 8.56
CA TYR A 116 -2.44 8.88 9.19
C TYR A 116 -1.55 9.37 10.34
N ALA A 117 -0.87 10.51 10.17
CA ALA A 117 -0.09 11.12 11.24
C ALA A 117 -0.96 11.47 12.45
N ILE A 118 -2.16 12.04 12.24
CA ILE A 118 -3.12 12.32 13.31
C ILE A 118 -3.53 11.01 14.01
N ILE A 119 -3.95 10.00 13.27
CA ILE A 119 -4.35 8.70 13.85
C ILE A 119 -3.19 8.09 14.64
N TYR A 120 -1.97 8.12 14.10
CA TYR A 120 -0.79 7.58 14.77
C TYR A 120 -0.48 8.28 16.09
N LEU A 121 -0.60 9.60 16.15
CA LEU A 121 -0.38 10.39 17.35
C LEU A 121 -1.42 10.09 18.44
N PHE A 122 -2.67 9.87 18.09
CA PHE A 122 -3.74 9.55 19.05
C PHE A 122 -3.80 8.07 19.41
N SER A 123 -3.54 7.17 18.47
CA SER A 123 -3.64 5.72 18.67
C SER A 123 -2.74 4.95 17.72
N GLN A 124 -1.51 4.67 18.13
CA GLN A 124 -0.58 3.81 17.39
C GLN A 124 -1.21 2.45 17.07
N ARG A 125 -1.97 1.88 18.02
CA ARG A 125 -2.67 0.61 17.83
C ARG A 125 -3.64 0.67 16.64
N THR A 126 -4.45 1.72 16.54
CA THR A 126 -5.39 1.91 15.42
C THR A 126 -4.63 2.09 14.11
N ALA A 127 -3.56 2.89 14.12
CA ALA A 127 -2.73 3.13 12.96
C ALA A 127 -2.11 1.83 12.40
N HIS A 128 -1.48 1.01 13.25
CA HIS A 128 -0.94 -0.29 12.84
C HIS A 128 -2.03 -1.27 12.40
N ARG A 129 -3.22 -1.23 13.00
CA ARG A 129 -4.32 -2.08 12.56
C ARG A 129 -4.86 -1.69 11.19
N ILE A 130 -4.85 -0.39 10.84
CA ILE A 130 -5.18 0.09 9.49
C ILE A 130 -4.21 -0.51 8.47
N VAL A 131 -2.90 -0.51 8.74
CA VAL A 131 -1.90 -1.13 7.86
C VAL A 131 -2.22 -2.61 7.65
N GLY A 132 -2.45 -3.37 8.73
CA GLY A 132 -2.80 -4.79 8.60
C GLY A 132 -4.02 -5.04 7.70
N TYR A 133 -5.07 -4.21 7.81
CA TYR A 133 -6.23 -4.33 6.92
C TYR A 133 -5.93 -3.87 5.49
N PHE A 134 -5.01 -2.93 5.27
CA PHE A 134 -4.57 -2.55 3.93
C PHE A 134 -3.87 -3.71 3.24
N GLU A 135 -2.99 -4.43 3.94
CA GLU A 135 -2.32 -5.61 3.40
C GLU A 135 -3.32 -6.71 3.01
N GLU A 136 -4.33 -6.95 3.85
CA GLU A 136 -5.39 -7.91 3.52
C GLU A 136 -6.15 -7.50 2.25
N GLU A 137 -6.47 -6.22 2.09
CA GLU A 137 -7.12 -5.69 0.89
C GLU A 137 -6.18 -5.69 -0.34
N ALA A 138 -4.88 -5.47 -0.14
CA ALA A 138 -3.87 -5.56 -1.20
C ALA A 138 -3.78 -7.00 -1.73
N VAL A 139 -3.67 -8.00 -0.84
CA VAL A 139 -3.68 -9.42 -1.23
C VAL A 139 -4.89 -9.76 -2.08
N PHE A 140 -6.09 -9.31 -1.68
CA PHE A 140 -7.31 -9.51 -2.47
C PHE A 140 -7.21 -8.85 -3.85
N SER A 141 -6.79 -7.59 -3.91
CA SER A 141 -6.70 -6.83 -5.15
C SER A 141 -5.69 -7.40 -6.14
N TYR A 142 -4.53 -7.83 -5.64
CA TYR A 142 -3.50 -8.45 -6.48
C TYR A 142 -3.86 -9.86 -6.92
N THR A 143 -4.58 -10.62 -6.10
CA THR A 143 -5.12 -11.92 -6.51
C THR A 143 -6.13 -11.77 -7.64
N GLU A 144 -7.04 -10.78 -7.58
CA GLU A 144 -7.94 -10.48 -8.70
C GLU A 144 -7.15 -10.07 -9.96
N TYR A 145 -6.12 -9.26 -9.82
CA TYR A 145 -5.30 -8.82 -10.95
C TYR A 145 -4.55 -9.99 -11.60
N LEU A 146 -3.99 -10.88 -10.80
CA LEU A 146 -3.32 -12.08 -11.26
C LEU A 146 -4.30 -13.00 -12.03
N ASP A 147 -5.52 -13.24 -11.51
CA ASP A 147 -6.55 -14.01 -12.21
C ASP A 147 -6.91 -13.40 -13.57
N GLU A 148 -7.00 -12.08 -13.68
CA GLU A 148 -7.22 -11.39 -14.96
C GLU A 148 -6.07 -11.59 -15.96
N LEU A 149 -4.83 -11.61 -15.48
CA LEU A 149 -3.65 -11.89 -16.29
C LEU A 149 -3.58 -13.36 -16.70
N GLU A 150 -3.84 -14.30 -15.78
CA GLU A 150 -3.79 -15.75 -16.04
C GLU A 150 -4.88 -16.20 -17.03
N THR A 151 -6.07 -15.61 -16.92
CA THR A 151 -7.19 -15.90 -17.83
C THR A 151 -7.09 -15.17 -19.17
N GLY A 152 -6.07 -14.31 -19.35
CA GLY A 152 -5.85 -13.57 -20.58
C GLY A 152 -6.85 -12.42 -20.84
N ARG A 153 -7.65 -12.05 -19.83
CA ARG A 153 -8.53 -10.86 -19.92
C ARG A 153 -7.74 -9.57 -19.92
N ILE A 154 -6.58 -9.58 -19.29
CA ILE A 154 -5.57 -8.52 -19.38
C ILE A 154 -4.33 -9.11 -20.05
N LYS A 155 -3.74 -8.33 -20.96
CA LYS A 155 -2.52 -8.75 -21.65
C LYS A 155 -1.35 -8.73 -20.68
N ASP A 156 -0.69 -9.86 -20.52
CA ASP A 156 0.58 -9.95 -19.82
C ASP A 156 1.68 -9.17 -20.56
N GLN A 157 2.53 -8.48 -19.85
CA GLN A 157 3.63 -7.66 -20.39
C GLN A 157 4.92 -7.97 -19.64
N PRO A 158 6.08 -7.72 -20.26
CA PRO A 158 7.35 -7.86 -19.58
C PRO A 158 7.40 -7.01 -18.30
N ALA A 159 7.98 -7.56 -17.25
CA ALA A 159 8.19 -6.82 -16.01
C ALA A 159 9.11 -5.61 -16.27
N PRO A 160 8.82 -4.44 -15.67
CA PRO A 160 9.71 -3.28 -15.76
C PRO A 160 11.10 -3.59 -15.20
N LYS A 161 12.14 -3.00 -15.82
CA LYS A 161 13.52 -3.21 -15.38
C LYS A 161 13.73 -2.91 -13.90
N ILE A 162 13.06 -1.90 -13.37
CA ILE A 162 13.16 -1.53 -11.94
C ILE A 162 12.69 -2.68 -11.02
N ALA A 163 11.63 -3.42 -11.42
CA ALA A 163 11.17 -4.59 -10.68
C ALA A 163 12.17 -5.74 -10.77
N ILE A 164 12.68 -6.02 -11.97
CA ILE A 164 13.69 -7.06 -12.19
C ILE A 164 14.94 -6.81 -11.33
N ASP A 165 15.43 -5.57 -11.32
CA ASP A 165 16.64 -5.20 -10.59
C ASP A 165 16.42 -5.26 -9.05
N TYR A 166 15.29 -4.80 -8.57
CA TYR A 166 15.03 -4.73 -7.13
C TYR A 166 14.75 -6.08 -6.49
N TRP A 167 13.89 -6.90 -7.11
CA TRP A 167 13.54 -8.23 -6.61
C TRP A 167 14.44 -9.36 -7.14
N ASN A 168 15.49 -9.03 -7.92
CA ASN A 168 16.39 -10.00 -8.55
C ASN A 168 15.64 -11.05 -9.39
N LEU A 169 14.66 -10.60 -10.17
CA LEU A 169 13.86 -11.47 -11.03
C LEU A 169 14.66 -11.90 -12.29
N PRO A 170 14.30 -13.04 -12.92
CA PRO A 170 14.82 -13.39 -14.24
C PRO A 170 14.54 -12.29 -15.27
N LEU A 171 15.47 -12.07 -16.22
CA LEU A 171 15.37 -11.01 -17.24
C LEU A 171 14.12 -11.13 -18.15
N HIS A 172 13.53 -12.31 -18.22
CA HIS A 172 12.33 -12.59 -19.03
C HIS A 172 11.05 -12.61 -18.22
N SER A 173 11.09 -12.19 -16.95
CA SER A 173 9.90 -12.10 -16.09
C SER A 173 8.85 -11.17 -16.65
N THR A 174 7.61 -11.47 -16.35
CA THR A 174 6.40 -10.74 -16.74
C THR A 174 5.66 -10.19 -15.54
N LEU A 175 4.51 -9.57 -15.74
CA LEU A 175 3.69 -9.06 -14.62
C LEU A 175 3.07 -10.17 -13.75
N LYS A 176 3.11 -11.43 -14.21
CA LYS A 176 2.62 -12.60 -13.42
C LYS A 176 3.63 -13.09 -12.39
N ASP A 177 4.92 -12.84 -12.61
CA ASP A 177 6.02 -13.29 -11.76
C ASP A 177 6.23 -12.37 -10.56
#